data_eb5094d0970a66281a863a03aee47fd7
#
_entry.id   eb5094d0970a66281a863a03aee47fd7
#
_cell.length_a   1.000
_cell.length_b   1.000
_cell.length_c   1.000
_cell.angle_alpha   90.00
_cell.angle_beta   90.00
_cell.angle_gamma   90.00
#
_symmetry.space_group_name_H-M   'P 1'
#
loop_
_entity.id
_entity.type
_entity.pdbx_description
1 polymer ?
#
loop_
_entity_poly.entity_id
_entity_poly.type
_entity_poly.pdbx_seq_one_letter_code
_entity_poly.pdbx_strand_id
1 'polypeptide(L)'
;MIATSELKDKSIQGIEWLARGSYVAKGILYGTISLFTFEFALGSRGADPNREEVLHQLMDNTLGQILLCLMVLALAGHTLWRIVEIWNDPYEKGWGPWGILYRLNYLLSGITYAGLGYTALRLLTGQGSGPDAKKLWVTRLLQIDGGDWLIISVGVIFLLWAGLQAYKGLSGKVYKSLELPQESNQYLCSFLRFCSLAGFLTVAATLCITGWYLIKGALEKDPDWVRSTDDLLKAMEHLPGGWGVQLVAALGFLLMSLFMLAMARWFPLKAVD
;
A
#
# COMPACT_ATOMS: atom_id res chain seq x y z
N MET A 1 -8.34 -39.00 16.23
CA MET A 1 -8.17 -37.80 17.07
C MET A 1 -6.80 -37.11 16.89
N ILE A 2 -5.68 -37.86 16.76
CA ILE A 2 -4.31 -37.31 16.58
C ILE A 2 -4.14 -36.66 15.20
N ALA A 3 -4.68 -37.24 14.13
CA ALA A 3 -4.55 -36.70 12.77
C ALA A 3 -5.28 -35.33 12.55
N THR A 4 -6.34 -35.05 13.30
CA THR A 4 -7.08 -33.79 13.22
C THR A 4 -6.35 -32.65 13.94
N SER A 5 -5.61 -32.93 15.01
CA SER A 5 -4.80 -31.92 15.71
C SER A 5 -3.54 -31.56 14.89
N GLU A 6 -2.88 -32.50 14.26
CA GLU A 6 -1.72 -32.26 13.38
C GLU A 6 -2.11 -31.44 12.13
N LEU A 7 -3.28 -31.71 11.54
CA LEU A 7 -3.80 -30.92 10.40
C LEU A 7 -4.16 -29.50 10.83
N LYS A 8 -4.71 -29.32 12.02
CA LYS A 8 -5.01 -28.00 12.60
C LYS A 8 -3.73 -27.20 12.86
N ASP A 9 -2.70 -27.82 13.43
CA ASP A 9 -1.40 -27.18 13.68
C ASP A 9 -0.70 -26.77 12.37
N LYS A 10 -0.71 -27.62 11.35
CA LYS A 10 -0.14 -27.29 10.04
C LYS A 10 -0.90 -26.15 9.34
N SER A 11 -2.23 -26.10 9.50
CA SER A 11 -3.03 -25.00 8.93
C SER A 11 -2.74 -23.67 9.65
N ILE A 12 -2.57 -23.68 10.97
CA ILE A 12 -2.23 -22.50 11.77
C ILE A 12 -0.83 -21.98 11.38
N GLN A 13 0.16 -22.86 11.26
CA GLN A 13 1.50 -22.48 10.78
C GLN A 13 1.47 -21.87 9.38
N GLY A 14 0.68 -22.45 8.45
CA GLY A 14 0.51 -21.90 7.10
C GLY A 14 -0.09 -20.49 7.11
N ILE A 15 -1.10 -20.25 7.94
CA ILE A 15 -1.72 -18.94 8.14
C ILE A 15 -0.72 -17.93 8.70
N GLU A 16 0.11 -18.34 9.66
CA GLU A 16 1.18 -17.50 10.21
C GLU A 16 2.19 -17.05 9.15
N TRP A 17 2.67 -17.96 8.33
CA TRP A 17 3.61 -17.65 7.26
C TRP A 17 3.01 -16.70 6.23
N LEU A 18 1.74 -16.89 5.86
CA LEU A 18 1.02 -15.99 4.95
C LEU A 18 0.84 -14.60 5.55
N ALA A 19 0.49 -14.51 6.83
CA ALA A 19 0.37 -13.21 7.52
C ALA A 19 1.72 -12.47 7.57
N ARG A 20 2.81 -13.15 7.95
CA ARG A 20 4.16 -12.58 7.94
C ARG A 20 4.59 -12.19 6.54
N GLY A 21 4.35 -13.04 5.54
CA GLY A 21 4.59 -12.76 4.13
C GLY A 21 3.85 -11.50 3.64
N SER A 22 2.60 -11.30 4.09
CA SER A 22 1.83 -10.10 3.81
C SER A 22 2.48 -8.80 4.33
N TYR A 23 3.07 -8.84 5.54
CA TYR A 23 3.79 -7.70 6.08
C TYR A 23 5.13 -7.46 5.37
N VAL A 24 5.86 -8.53 5.01
CA VAL A 24 7.07 -8.44 4.17
C VAL A 24 6.73 -7.79 2.82
N ALA A 25 5.65 -8.26 2.18
CA ALA A 25 5.16 -7.71 0.91
C ALA A 25 4.92 -6.20 0.99
N LYS A 26 4.23 -5.76 2.05
CA LYS A 26 4.00 -4.32 2.29
C LYS A 26 5.30 -3.57 2.56
N GLY A 27 6.23 -4.17 3.31
CA GLY A 27 7.53 -3.61 3.57
C GLY A 27 8.30 -3.36 2.26
N ILE A 28 8.37 -4.36 1.39
CA ILE A 28 9.01 -4.26 0.08
C ILE A 28 8.31 -3.19 -0.78
N LEU A 29 6.98 -3.20 -0.85
CA LEU A 29 6.21 -2.24 -1.62
C LEU A 29 6.50 -0.79 -1.19
N TYR A 30 6.40 -0.49 0.11
CA TYR A 30 6.67 0.87 0.60
C TYR A 30 8.14 1.25 0.47
N GLY A 31 9.06 0.29 0.61
CA GLY A 31 10.48 0.50 0.36
C GLY A 31 10.76 0.87 -1.10
N THR A 32 10.14 0.17 -2.03
CA THR A 32 10.25 0.47 -3.47
C THR A 32 9.67 1.85 -3.79
N ILE A 33 8.48 2.19 -3.27
CA ILE A 33 7.90 3.54 -3.45
C ILE A 33 8.83 4.61 -2.88
N SER A 34 9.41 4.36 -1.69
CA SER A 34 10.37 5.26 -1.08
C SER A 34 11.58 5.50 -1.98
N LEU A 35 12.21 4.45 -2.49
CA LEU A 35 13.38 4.55 -3.36
C LEU A 35 13.07 5.38 -4.61
N PHE A 36 11.95 5.10 -5.29
CA PHE A 36 11.54 5.87 -6.46
C PHE A 36 11.27 7.33 -6.13
N THR A 37 10.59 7.59 -5.01
CA THR A 37 10.33 8.98 -4.58
C THR A 37 11.63 9.71 -4.23
N PHE A 38 12.62 9.00 -3.67
CA PHE A 38 13.95 9.55 -3.39
C PHE A 38 14.71 9.89 -4.68
N GLU A 39 14.77 8.97 -5.65
CA GLU A 39 15.43 9.21 -6.94
C GLU A 39 14.80 10.40 -7.65
N PHE A 40 13.48 10.47 -7.62
CA PHE A 40 12.73 11.60 -8.16
C PHE A 40 13.10 12.92 -7.48
N ALA A 41 13.18 12.94 -6.14
CA ALA A 41 13.48 14.15 -5.38
C ALA A 41 14.93 14.64 -5.55
N LEU A 42 15.89 13.72 -5.72
CA LEU A 42 17.32 14.05 -5.74
C LEU A 42 17.92 14.15 -7.14
N GLY A 43 17.38 13.43 -8.12
CA GLY A 43 18.10 13.14 -9.35
C GLY A 43 17.62 13.87 -10.59
N SER A 44 16.46 14.38 -10.62
CA SER A 44 15.82 14.66 -11.92
C SER A 44 15.69 16.14 -12.26
N ARG A 45 16.68 16.93 -11.97
CA ARG A 45 16.74 18.31 -12.49
C ARG A 45 16.99 18.35 -14.00
N GLY A 46 16.28 17.59 -14.82
CA GLY A 46 16.42 17.64 -16.26
C GLY A 46 16.00 16.41 -17.06
N ALA A 47 15.76 15.27 -16.44
CA ALA A 47 15.09 14.16 -17.09
C ALA A 47 13.59 14.23 -16.75
N ASP A 48 12.75 14.12 -17.76
CA ASP A 48 11.32 13.99 -17.58
C ASP A 48 11.10 12.73 -16.70
N PRO A 49 10.63 12.84 -15.44
CA PRO A 49 10.54 11.69 -14.55
C PRO A 49 9.35 10.85 -14.99
N ASN A 50 9.52 10.21 -16.13
CA ASN A 50 8.58 9.25 -16.62
C ASN A 50 8.80 7.97 -15.82
N ARG A 51 7.76 7.55 -15.08
CA ARG A 51 7.72 6.26 -14.35
C ARG A 51 8.24 5.12 -15.22
N GLU A 52 8.01 5.21 -16.53
CA GLU A 52 8.51 4.27 -17.51
C GLU A 52 10.04 4.29 -17.60
N GLU A 53 10.69 5.45 -17.53
CA GLU A 53 12.13 5.59 -17.62
C GLU A 53 12.86 5.07 -16.38
N VAL A 54 12.34 5.38 -15.19
CA VAL A 54 12.86 4.82 -13.92
C VAL A 54 12.66 3.31 -13.86
N LEU A 55 11.53 2.82 -14.39
CA LEU A 55 11.25 1.39 -14.46
C LEU A 55 12.09 0.69 -15.54
N HIS A 56 12.39 1.35 -16.67
CA HIS A 56 13.34 0.86 -17.64
C HIS A 56 14.75 0.79 -17.06
N GLN A 57 15.21 1.80 -16.34
CA GLN A 57 16.50 1.77 -15.65
C GLN A 57 16.59 0.64 -14.61
N LEU A 58 15.49 0.31 -13.92
CA LEU A 58 15.42 -0.87 -13.05
C LEU A 58 15.48 -2.17 -13.86
N MET A 59 14.83 -2.21 -15.03
CA MET A 59 14.88 -3.38 -15.92
C MET A 59 16.27 -3.61 -16.49
N ASP A 60 17.03 -2.55 -16.73
CA ASP A 60 18.42 -2.61 -17.23
C ASP A 60 19.42 -3.06 -16.15
N ASN A 61 19.01 -3.05 -14.87
CA ASN A 61 19.86 -3.46 -13.75
C ASN A 61 19.35 -4.78 -13.13
N THR A 62 20.24 -5.74 -13.01
CA THR A 62 19.93 -7.06 -12.40
C THR A 62 19.30 -6.93 -11.00
N LEU A 63 19.76 -5.96 -10.20
CA LEU A 63 19.19 -5.71 -8.86
C LEU A 63 17.74 -5.23 -8.97
N GLY A 64 17.44 -4.36 -9.91
CA GLY A 64 16.08 -3.86 -10.16
C GLY A 64 15.14 -4.96 -10.63
N GLN A 65 15.59 -5.85 -11.51
CA GLN A 65 14.82 -7.02 -11.95
C GLN A 65 14.49 -7.94 -10.78
N ILE A 66 15.46 -8.21 -9.89
CA ILE A 66 15.25 -9.01 -8.68
C ILE A 66 14.22 -8.34 -7.76
N LEU A 67 14.31 -7.02 -7.54
CA LEU A 67 13.35 -6.26 -6.73
C LEU A 67 11.94 -6.33 -7.31
N LEU A 68 11.78 -6.18 -8.63
CA LEU A 68 10.50 -6.32 -9.31
C LEU A 68 9.93 -7.73 -9.18
N CYS A 69 10.75 -8.77 -9.34
CA CYS A 69 10.33 -10.16 -9.13
C CYS A 69 9.85 -10.38 -7.68
N LEU A 70 10.61 -9.90 -6.70
CA LEU A 70 10.23 -9.99 -5.30
C LEU A 70 8.93 -9.23 -5.02
N MET A 71 8.74 -8.06 -5.65
CA MET A 71 7.52 -7.28 -5.52
C MET A 71 6.31 -8.01 -6.09
N VAL A 72 6.41 -8.63 -7.28
CA VAL A 72 5.33 -9.44 -7.87
C VAL A 72 4.95 -10.60 -6.96
N LEU A 73 5.93 -11.36 -6.47
CA LEU A 73 5.69 -12.48 -5.56
C LEU A 73 5.06 -12.02 -4.24
N ALA A 74 5.55 -10.90 -3.70
CA ALA A 74 5.03 -10.32 -2.47
C ALA A 74 3.58 -9.83 -2.62
N LEU A 75 3.26 -9.16 -3.73
CA LEU A 75 1.90 -8.67 -4.02
C LEU A 75 0.94 -9.82 -4.30
N ALA A 76 1.38 -10.87 -5.00
CA ALA A 76 0.61 -12.08 -5.19
C ALA A 76 0.30 -12.78 -3.84
N GLY A 77 1.31 -12.95 -3.00
CA GLY A 77 1.14 -13.51 -1.65
C GLY A 77 0.19 -12.67 -0.79
N HIS A 78 0.29 -11.34 -0.86
CA HIS A 78 -0.63 -10.45 -0.15
C HIS A 78 -2.07 -10.56 -0.67
N THR A 79 -2.25 -10.66 -1.98
CA THR A 79 -3.58 -10.85 -2.58
C THR A 79 -4.20 -12.18 -2.13
N LEU A 80 -3.43 -13.25 -2.14
CA LEU A 80 -3.87 -14.56 -1.61
C LEU A 80 -4.25 -14.48 -0.13
N TRP A 81 -3.46 -13.75 0.68
CA TRP A 81 -3.79 -13.51 2.08
C TRP A 81 -5.14 -12.80 2.24
N ARG A 82 -5.45 -11.79 1.40
CA ARG A 82 -6.76 -11.12 1.42
C ARG A 82 -7.91 -12.06 1.12
N ILE A 83 -7.72 -13.01 0.22
CA ILE A 83 -8.71 -14.06 -0.05
C ILE A 83 -8.92 -14.91 1.21
N VAL A 84 -7.87 -15.34 1.88
CA VAL A 84 -7.95 -16.09 3.14
C VAL A 84 -8.70 -15.31 4.23
N GLU A 85 -8.40 -14.01 4.41
CA GLU A 85 -9.10 -13.15 5.39
C GLU A 85 -10.60 -13.02 5.13
N ILE A 86 -11.02 -13.03 3.85
CA ILE A 86 -12.43 -12.94 3.49
C ILE A 86 -13.17 -14.25 3.83
N TRP A 87 -12.56 -15.41 3.55
CA TRP A 87 -13.23 -16.70 3.61
C TRP A 87 -13.10 -17.36 4.98
N ASN A 88 -11.91 -17.35 5.56
CA ASN A 88 -11.60 -18.07 6.81
C ASN A 88 -11.82 -17.24 8.07
N ASP A 89 -12.04 -15.90 7.91
CA ASP A 89 -12.23 -14.98 9.05
C ASP A 89 -11.25 -15.19 10.22
N PRO A 90 -9.93 -15.17 9.97
CA PRO A 90 -8.92 -15.53 10.97
C PRO A 90 -8.93 -14.59 12.21
N TYR A 91 -9.68 -13.51 12.15
CA TYR A 91 -9.83 -12.52 13.24
C TYR A 91 -11.19 -12.58 13.91
N GLU A 92 -12.01 -13.60 13.65
CA GLU A 92 -13.33 -13.83 14.22
C GLU A 92 -14.26 -12.60 14.22
N LYS A 93 -14.27 -11.83 13.11
CA LYS A 93 -15.11 -10.64 12.94
C LYS A 93 -16.59 -10.98 12.73
N GLY A 94 -16.90 -12.24 12.45
CA GLY A 94 -18.25 -12.73 12.22
C GLY A 94 -18.91 -12.16 10.96
N TRP A 95 -20.22 -12.36 10.83
CA TRP A 95 -21.04 -11.89 9.70
C TRP A 95 -21.94 -10.70 10.05
N GLY A 96 -21.75 -10.08 11.19
CA GLY A 96 -22.44 -8.84 11.55
C GLY A 96 -22.05 -7.65 10.67
N PRO A 97 -22.71 -6.49 10.81
CA PRO A 97 -22.44 -5.30 9.98
C PRO A 97 -20.96 -4.90 9.97
N TRP A 98 -20.28 -4.98 11.10
CA TRP A 98 -18.85 -4.71 11.22
C TRP A 98 -17.98 -5.77 10.52
N GLY A 99 -18.35 -7.06 10.61
CA GLY A 99 -17.65 -8.13 9.92
C GLY A 99 -17.72 -7.98 8.40
N ILE A 100 -18.89 -7.60 7.86
CA ILE A 100 -19.08 -7.31 6.43
C ILE A 100 -18.20 -6.12 6.01
N LEU A 101 -18.13 -5.04 6.82
CA LEU A 101 -17.28 -3.88 6.52
C LEU A 101 -15.80 -4.26 6.45
N TYR A 102 -15.32 -5.14 7.36
CA TYR A 102 -13.94 -5.65 7.30
C TYR A 102 -13.70 -6.47 6.04
N ARG A 103 -14.62 -7.38 5.65
CA ARG A 103 -14.49 -8.17 4.41
C ARG A 103 -14.48 -7.30 3.17
N LEU A 104 -15.31 -6.26 3.13
CA LEU A 104 -15.28 -5.29 2.04
C LEU A 104 -13.93 -4.57 1.95
N ASN A 105 -13.36 -4.17 3.09
CA ASN A 105 -12.02 -3.58 3.14
C ASN A 105 -10.95 -4.58 2.67
N TYR A 106 -11.04 -5.87 3.03
CA TYR A 106 -10.11 -6.89 2.55
C TYR A 106 -10.24 -7.10 1.06
N LEU A 107 -11.47 -7.14 0.52
CA LEU A 107 -11.73 -7.26 -0.91
C LEU A 107 -11.14 -6.08 -1.69
N LEU A 108 -11.42 -4.84 -1.28
CA LEU A 108 -10.88 -3.63 -1.92
C LEU A 108 -9.35 -3.61 -1.87
N SER A 109 -8.77 -3.97 -0.72
CA SER A 109 -7.33 -4.12 -0.58
C SER A 109 -6.78 -5.19 -1.53
N GLY A 110 -7.41 -6.37 -1.60
CA GLY A 110 -7.02 -7.46 -2.49
C GLY A 110 -7.01 -7.05 -3.96
N ILE A 111 -8.05 -6.39 -4.43
CA ILE A 111 -8.16 -5.87 -5.80
C ILE A 111 -7.05 -4.85 -6.09
N THR A 112 -6.78 -3.93 -5.14
CA THR A 112 -5.73 -2.92 -5.30
C THR A 112 -4.34 -3.57 -5.43
N TYR A 113 -4.03 -4.52 -4.57
CA TYR A 113 -2.72 -5.20 -4.61
C TYR A 113 -2.58 -6.16 -5.79
N ALA A 114 -3.66 -6.79 -6.23
CA ALA A 114 -3.67 -7.58 -7.47
C ALA A 114 -3.39 -6.71 -8.70
N GLY A 115 -4.01 -5.53 -8.76
CA GLY A 115 -3.76 -4.55 -9.83
C GLY A 115 -2.31 -4.06 -9.86
N LEU A 116 -1.73 -3.75 -8.69
CA LEU A 116 -0.32 -3.38 -8.59
C LEU A 116 0.60 -4.54 -9.00
N GLY A 117 0.29 -5.78 -8.57
CA GLY A 117 1.04 -6.97 -8.96
C GLY A 117 0.99 -7.23 -10.47
N TYR A 118 -0.17 -7.03 -11.08
CA TYR A 118 -0.32 -7.13 -12.54
C TYR A 118 0.52 -6.08 -13.28
N THR A 119 0.51 -4.82 -12.80
CA THR A 119 1.35 -3.76 -13.39
C THR A 119 2.84 -4.11 -13.27
N ALA A 120 3.29 -4.57 -12.10
CA ALA A 120 4.68 -4.99 -11.90
C ALA A 120 5.07 -6.18 -12.79
N LEU A 121 4.16 -7.14 -12.99
CA LEU A 121 4.37 -8.28 -13.88
C LEU A 121 4.48 -7.84 -15.36
N ARG A 122 3.65 -6.91 -15.80
CA ARG A 122 3.74 -6.35 -17.16
C ARG A 122 5.08 -5.68 -17.40
N LEU A 123 5.58 -4.96 -16.41
CA LEU A 123 6.92 -4.34 -16.49
C LEU A 123 8.00 -5.39 -16.63
N LEU A 124 7.99 -6.45 -15.80
CA LEU A 124 8.94 -7.57 -15.91
C LEU A 124 8.91 -8.26 -17.27
N THR A 125 7.74 -8.31 -17.92
CA THR A 125 7.58 -8.95 -19.25
C THR A 125 7.88 -7.98 -20.40
N GLY A 126 8.35 -6.76 -20.12
CA GLY A 126 8.67 -5.76 -21.14
C GLY A 126 7.45 -5.17 -21.87
N GLN A 127 6.24 -5.37 -21.33
CA GLN A 127 5.00 -4.87 -21.97
C GLN A 127 4.70 -3.39 -21.65
N GLY A 128 5.60 -2.71 -20.93
CA GLY A 128 5.41 -1.35 -20.47
C GLY A 128 4.29 -1.18 -19.45
N SER A 129 4.28 -0.07 -18.74
CA SER A 129 3.09 0.36 -18.02
C SER A 129 2.04 0.74 -19.07
N GLY A 130 0.96 0.00 -19.17
CA GLY A 130 -0.14 0.35 -20.07
C GLY A 130 -0.66 1.77 -19.80
N PRO A 131 -1.48 2.33 -20.71
CA PRO A 131 -2.08 3.63 -20.52
C PRO A 131 -2.67 3.72 -19.13
N ASP A 132 -2.59 4.88 -18.49
CA ASP A 132 -2.98 5.09 -17.10
C ASP A 132 -4.39 4.55 -16.85
N ALA A 133 -4.45 3.32 -16.33
CA ALA A 133 -5.70 2.57 -16.22
C ALA A 133 -6.74 3.34 -15.39
N LYS A 134 -6.27 4.14 -14.40
CA LYS A 134 -7.14 4.99 -13.59
C LYS A 134 -7.80 6.06 -14.44
N LYS A 135 -7.00 6.77 -15.25
CA LYS A 135 -7.50 7.83 -16.14
C LYS A 135 -8.49 7.28 -17.14
N LEU A 136 -8.19 6.13 -17.76
CA LEU A 136 -9.09 5.46 -18.69
C LEU A 136 -10.43 5.07 -18.04
N TRP A 137 -10.39 4.49 -16.83
CA TRP A 137 -11.61 4.12 -16.10
C TRP A 137 -12.44 5.35 -15.73
N VAL A 138 -11.79 6.41 -15.23
CA VAL A 138 -12.49 7.64 -14.88
C VAL A 138 -13.08 8.30 -16.12
N THR A 139 -12.34 8.37 -17.23
CA THR A 139 -12.86 8.90 -18.50
C THR A 139 -14.10 8.13 -18.97
N ARG A 140 -14.07 6.79 -18.90
CA ARG A 140 -15.22 5.97 -19.25
C ARG A 140 -16.41 6.15 -18.31
N LEU A 141 -16.15 6.24 -17.01
CA LEU A 141 -17.21 6.48 -16.01
C LEU A 141 -17.85 7.86 -16.18
N LEU A 142 -17.09 8.91 -16.48
CA LEU A 142 -17.62 10.24 -16.73
C LEU A 142 -18.52 10.33 -17.98
N GLN A 143 -18.40 9.36 -18.90
CA GLN A 143 -19.26 9.26 -20.08
C GLN A 143 -20.61 8.58 -19.81
N ILE A 144 -20.79 7.99 -18.64
CA ILE A 144 -22.01 7.27 -18.24
C ILE A 144 -22.84 8.19 -17.33
N ASP A 145 -24.15 8.24 -17.53
CA ASP A 145 -25.05 8.98 -16.66
C ASP A 145 -24.94 8.51 -15.21
N GLY A 146 -24.62 9.41 -14.30
CA GLY A 146 -24.37 9.11 -12.88
C GLY A 146 -22.98 8.55 -12.56
N GLY A 147 -22.07 8.42 -13.52
CA GLY A 147 -20.70 7.96 -13.31
C GLY A 147 -19.88 8.92 -12.44
N ASP A 148 -20.17 10.21 -12.46
CA ASP A 148 -19.62 11.23 -11.57
C ASP A 148 -19.88 10.89 -10.09
N TRP A 149 -21.09 10.48 -9.73
CA TRP A 149 -21.45 10.06 -8.38
C TRP A 149 -20.67 8.81 -7.92
N LEU A 150 -20.41 7.86 -8.83
CA LEU A 150 -19.56 6.70 -8.52
C LEU A 150 -18.15 7.13 -8.21
N ILE A 151 -17.56 8.03 -9.00
CA ILE A 151 -16.19 8.53 -8.76
C ILE A 151 -16.11 9.31 -7.45
N ILE A 152 -17.10 10.17 -7.16
CA ILE A 152 -17.20 10.88 -5.87
C ILE A 152 -17.26 9.88 -4.71
N SER A 153 -18.08 8.83 -4.83
CA SER A 153 -18.18 7.79 -3.80
C SER A 153 -16.84 7.11 -3.52
N VAL A 154 -16.10 6.79 -4.58
CA VAL A 154 -14.73 6.23 -4.45
C VAL A 154 -13.80 7.23 -3.77
N GLY A 155 -13.84 8.50 -4.17
CA GLY A 155 -13.05 9.56 -3.54
C GLY A 155 -13.34 9.72 -2.04
N VAL A 156 -14.63 9.67 -1.64
CA VAL A 156 -15.04 9.69 -0.24
C VAL A 156 -14.50 8.46 0.51
N ILE A 157 -14.55 7.27 -0.09
CA ILE A 157 -13.96 6.06 0.50
C ILE A 157 -12.46 6.25 0.76
N PHE A 158 -11.73 6.85 -0.18
CA PHE A 158 -10.30 7.15 0.01
C PHE A 158 -10.07 8.14 1.17
N LEU A 159 -10.91 9.17 1.31
CA LEU A 159 -10.82 10.11 2.43
C LEU A 159 -11.10 9.45 3.78
N LEU A 160 -12.13 8.60 3.85
CA LEU A 160 -12.42 7.82 5.06
C LEU A 160 -11.26 6.87 5.41
N TRP A 161 -10.68 6.25 4.40
CA TRP A 161 -9.52 5.38 4.59
C TRP A 161 -8.29 6.17 5.04
N ALA A 162 -8.06 7.36 4.50
CA ALA A 162 -7.02 8.28 4.98
C ALA A 162 -7.21 8.59 6.47
N GLY A 163 -8.42 8.90 6.90
CA GLY A 163 -8.77 9.11 8.31
C GLY A 163 -8.45 7.90 9.18
N LEU A 164 -8.76 6.69 8.72
CA LEU A 164 -8.43 5.45 9.43
C LEU A 164 -6.92 5.24 9.54
N GLN A 165 -6.15 5.55 8.51
CA GLN A 165 -4.69 5.43 8.56
C GLN A 165 -4.08 6.48 9.52
N ALA A 166 -4.56 7.71 9.47
CA ALA A 166 -4.15 8.75 10.42
C ALA A 166 -4.46 8.33 11.87
N TYR A 167 -5.65 7.78 12.12
CA TYR A 167 -6.02 7.25 13.44
C TYR A 167 -5.09 6.12 13.89
N LYS A 168 -4.71 5.19 13.00
CA LYS A 168 -3.76 4.10 13.32
C LYS A 168 -2.40 4.65 13.74
N GLY A 169 -1.89 5.65 13.02
CA GLY A 169 -0.63 6.30 13.36
C GLY A 169 -0.68 7.05 14.70
N LEU A 170 -1.67 7.93 14.86
CA LEU A 170 -1.82 8.78 16.05
C LEU A 170 -2.15 8.00 17.32
N SER A 171 -3.03 7.00 17.24
CA SER A 171 -3.44 6.21 18.41
C SER A 171 -2.33 5.29 18.93
N GLY A 172 -1.34 4.96 18.08
CA GLY A 172 -0.28 4.02 18.38
C GLY A 172 -0.76 2.59 18.67
N LYS A 173 -2.04 2.27 18.40
CA LYS A 173 -2.61 0.94 18.68
C LYS A 173 -1.89 -0.15 17.88
N VAL A 174 -1.53 0.14 16.63
CA VAL A 174 -0.81 -0.82 15.77
C VAL A 174 0.61 -1.06 16.28
N TYR A 175 1.30 -0.03 16.76
CA TYR A 175 2.58 -0.20 17.41
C TYR A 175 2.48 -1.04 18.70
N LYS A 176 1.45 -0.78 19.52
CA LYS A 176 1.22 -1.52 20.78
C LYS A 176 0.87 -2.99 20.56
N SER A 177 0.45 -3.38 19.35
CA SER A 177 0.22 -4.79 19.02
C SER A 177 1.50 -5.56 18.69
N LEU A 178 2.68 -4.92 18.66
CA LEU A 178 3.96 -5.61 18.52
C LEU A 178 4.35 -6.26 19.85
N GLU A 179 4.66 -7.54 19.82
CA GLU A 179 5.26 -8.27 20.95
C GLU A 179 6.79 -8.20 20.85
N LEU A 180 7.34 -7.07 21.29
CA LEU A 180 8.78 -6.91 21.37
C LEU A 180 9.36 -7.74 22.54
N PRO A 181 10.56 -8.32 22.41
CA PRO A 181 11.22 -9.01 23.51
C PRO A 181 11.32 -8.10 24.75
N GLN A 182 11.17 -8.66 25.94
CA GLN A 182 11.20 -7.90 27.20
C GLN A 182 12.52 -7.13 27.42
N GLU A 183 13.62 -7.62 26.84
CA GLU A 183 14.94 -6.99 26.87
C GLU A 183 15.16 -5.97 25.75
N SER A 184 14.09 -5.59 25.00
CA SER A 184 14.24 -4.67 23.89
C SER A 184 14.70 -3.29 24.36
N ASN A 185 15.72 -2.75 23.69
CA ASN A 185 16.27 -1.45 23.98
C ASN A 185 15.20 -0.36 23.80
N GLN A 186 15.08 0.56 24.76
CA GLN A 186 14.15 1.70 24.72
C GLN A 186 14.26 2.53 23.44
N TYR A 187 15.48 2.63 22.88
CA TYR A 187 15.71 3.33 21.59
C TYR A 187 15.02 2.62 20.43
N LEU A 188 15.03 1.28 20.38
CA LEU A 188 14.32 0.50 19.36
C LEU A 188 12.81 0.70 19.48
N CYS A 189 12.27 0.68 20.68
CA CYS A 189 10.85 0.91 20.94
C CYS A 189 10.41 2.31 20.48
N SER A 190 11.19 3.34 20.82
CA SER A 190 10.92 4.72 20.42
C SER A 190 11.02 4.90 18.89
N PHE A 191 12.04 4.30 18.27
CA PHE A 191 12.24 4.32 16.83
C PHE A 191 11.07 3.66 16.08
N LEU A 192 10.63 2.45 16.47
CA LEU A 192 9.51 1.78 15.84
C LEU A 192 8.19 2.52 16.03
N ARG A 193 7.99 3.15 17.19
CA ARG A 193 6.84 4.02 17.43
C ARG A 193 6.84 5.22 16.48
N PHE A 194 8.00 5.85 16.28
CA PHE A 194 8.17 6.95 15.32
C PHE A 194 7.93 6.47 13.88
N CYS A 195 8.49 5.31 13.49
CA CYS A 195 8.26 4.70 12.18
C CYS A 195 6.76 4.44 11.91
N SER A 196 6.06 3.91 12.92
CA SER A 196 4.61 3.71 12.83
C SER A 196 3.87 5.03 12.62
N LEU A 197 4.15 6.04 13.45
CA LEU A 197 3.48 7.33 13.37
C LEU A 197 3.71 8.00 12.01
N ALA A 198 4.97 8.22 11.64
CA ALA A 198 5.35 8.92 10.42
C ALA A 198 4.88 8.15 9.17
N GLY A 199 5.09 6.83 9.16
CA GLY A 199 4.67 5.99 8.04
C GLY A 199 3.17 6.01 7.79
N PHE A 200 2.35 5.82 8.83
CA PHE A 200 0.89 5.87 8.69
C PHE A 200 0.39 7.25 8.30
N LEU A 201 0.99 8.34 8.80
CA LEU A 201 0.62 9.70 8.42
C LEU A 201 0.97 9.98 6.94
N THR A 202 2.10 9.49 6.45
CA THR A 202 2.46 9.62 5.03
C THR A 202 1.46 8.90 4.14
N VAL A 203 1.08 7.65 4.47
CA VAL A 203 0.05 6.91 3.74
C VAL A 203 -1.29 7.63 3.81
N ALA A 204 -1.67 8.17 4.96
CA ALA A 204 -2.89 8.94 5.13
C ALA A 204 -2.91 10.18 4.25
N ALA A 205 -1.82 10.96 4.21
CA ALA A 205 -1.69 12.13 3.36
C ALA A 205 -1.84 11.77 1.88
N THR A 206 -1.17 10.72 1.41
CA THR A 206 -1.26 10.24 0.02
C THR A 206 -2.69 9.85 -0.35
N LEU A 207 -3.38 9.10 0.52
CA LEU A 207 -4.79 8.71 0.30
C LEU A 207 -5.73 9.91 0.31
N CYS A 208 -5.49 10.88 1.20
CA CYS A 208 -6.28 12.10 1.29
C CYS A 208 -6.18 12.92 -0.01
N ILE A 209 -4.97 13.11 -0.51
CA ILE A 209 -4.72 13.83 -1.75
C ILE A 209 -5.36 13.08 -2.94
N THR A 210 -5.18 11.77 -3.02
CA THR A 210 -5.80 10.95 -4.07
C THR A 210 -7.32 11.05 -4.06
N GLY A 211 -7.94 10.93 -2.88
CA GLY A 211 -9.40 11.06 -2.71
C GLY A 211 -9.92 12.44 -3.11
N TRP A 212 -9.20 13.50 -2.73
CA TRP A 212 -9.53 14.86 -3.11
C TRP A 212 -9.52 15.09 -4.63
N TYR A 213 -8.47 14.62 -5.32
CA TYR A 213 -8.37 14.77 -6.77
C TYR A 213 -9.41 13.94 -7.52
N LEU A 214 -9.81 12.76 -7.02
CA LEU A 214 -10.92 12.00 -7.58
C LEU A 214 -12.23 12.77 -7.50
N ILE A 215 -12.54 13.36 -6.35
CA ILE A 215 -13.75 14.17 -6.15
C ILE A 215 -13.72 15.39 -7.04
N LYS A 216 -12.59 16.08 -7.09
CA LYS A 216 -12.44 17.28 -7.94
C LYS A 216 -12.62 16.95 -9.41
N GLY A 217 -11.98 15.88 -9.90
CA GLY A 217 -12.12 15.42 -11.28
C GLY A 217 -13.56 15.06 -11.65
N ALA A 218 -14.32 14.48 -10.72
CA ALA A 218 -15.72 14.17 -10.94
C ALA A 218 -16.61 15.43 -10.96
N LEU A 219 -16.37 16.39 -10.06
CA LEU A 219 -17.13 17.64 -9.98
C LEU A 219 -16.89 18.55 -11.20
N GLU A 220 -15.65 18.63 -11.67
CA GLU A 220 -15.28 19.43 -12.84
C GLU A 220 -15.50 18.65 -14.15
N LYS A 221 -15.89 17.38 -14.09
CA LYS A 221 -16.06 16.46 -15.24
C LYS A 221 -14.81 16.40 -16.14
N ASP A 222 -13.65 16.56 -15.50
CA ASP A 222 -12.36 16.58 -16.18
C ASP A 222 -11.48 15.45 -15.66
N PRO A 223 -11.22 14.40 -16.49
CA PRO A 223 -10.37 13.27 -16.10
C PRO A 223 -8.90 13.67 -15.88
N ASP A 224 -8.45 14.84 -16.33
CA ASP A 224 -7.08 15.32 -16.15
C ASP A 224 -6.79 15.71 -14.69
N TRP A 225 -7.81 15.92 -13.86
CA TRP A 225 -7.65 16.05 -12.42
C TRP A 225 -7.34 14.72 -11.72
N VAL A 226 -7.64 13.58 -12.35
CA VAL A 226 -7.34 12.27 -11.76
C VAL A 226 -5.87 11.97 -11.92
N ARG A 227 -5.12 12.41 -10.93
CA ARG A 227 -3.67 12.25 -10.90
C ARG A 227 -3.28 10.95 -10.19
N SER A 228 -2.30 10.25 -10.75
CA SER A 228 -1.62 9.18 -10.05
C SER A 228 -0.72 9.77 -8.95
N THR A 229 -0.19 8.93 -8.06
CA THR A 229 0.78 9.39 -7.05
C THR A 229 1.98 10.06 -7.71
N ASP A 230 2.39 9.58 -8.89
CA ASP A 230 3.51 10.10 -9.66
C ASP A 230 3.20 11.49 -10.23
N ASP A 231 1.99 11.70 -10.77
CA ASP A 231 1.55 13.01 -11.26
C ASP A 231 1.41 14.03 -10.12
N LEU A 232 1.07 13.56 -8.92
CA LEU A 232 1.07 14.40 -7.72
C LEU A 232 2.48 14.85 -7.34
N LEU A 233 3.44 13.93 -7.38
CA LEU A 233 4.84 14.24 -7.13
C LEU A 233 5.39 15.21 -8.18
N LYS A 234 5.05 15.03 -9.47
CA LYS A 234 5.38 15.98 -10.55
C LYS A 234 4.77 17.36 -10.33
N ALA A 235 3.49 17.41 -9.96
CA ALA A 235 2.83 18.69 -9.68
C ALA A 235 3.48 19.44 -8.50
N MET A 236 4.04 18.71 -7.53
CA MET A 236 4.77 19.30 -6.41
C MET A 236 6.12 19.88 -6.83
N GLU A 237 6.76 19.38 -7.89
CA GLU A 237 8.03 19.89 -8.40
C GLU A 237 7.95 21.38 -8.77
N HIS A 238 6.81 21.82 -9.30
CA HIS A 238 6.58 23.20 -9.68
C HIS A 238 6.26 24.15 -8.50
N LEU A 239 6.12 23.58 -7.28
CA LEU A 239 5.89 24.38 -6.08
C LEU A 239 7.24 24.83 -5.46
N PRO A 240 7.33 26.05 -4.90
CA PRO A 240 8.50 26.47 -4.15
C PRO A 240 8.78 25.46 -3.01
N GLY A 241 9.92 24.79 -3.06
CA GLY A 241 10.27 23.76 -2.06
C GLY A 241 9.66 22.37 -2.31
N GLY A 242 9.07 22.11 -3.46
CA GLY A 242 8.39 20.84 -3.79
C GLY A 242 9.28 19.61 -3.64
N TRP A 243 10.58 19.72 -3.95
CA TRP A 243 11.57 18.66 -3.70
C TRP A 243 11.64 18.26 -2.20
N GLY A 244 11.48 19.24 -1.30
CA GLY A 244 11.45 18.97 0.14
C GLY A 244 10.24 18.15 0.56
N VAL A 245 9.07 18.41 -0.01
CA VAL A 245 7.85 17.63 0.23
C VAL A 245 8.03 16.20 -0.27
N GLN A 246 8.66 16.03 -1.43
CA GLN A 246 8.97 14.71 -2.01
C GLN A 246 9.93 13.94 -1.12
N LEU A 247 10.99 14.59 -0.59
CA LEU A 247 11.91 13.96 0.35
C LEU A 247 11.21 13.53 1.65
N VAL A 248 10.33 14.37 2.19
CA VAL A 248 9.52 14.01 3.37
C VAL A 248 8.62 12.83 3.09
N ALA A 249 7.98 12.78 1.92
CA ALA A 249 7.17 11.64 1.50
C ALA A 249 8.02 10.36 1.35
N ALA A 250 9.18 10.46 0.70
CA ALA A 250 10.11 9.34 0.54
C ALA A 250 10.56 8.79 1.90
N LEU A 251 10.97 9.65 2.82
CA LEU A 251 11.32 9.26 4.18
C LEU A 251 10.16 8.62 4.92
N GLY A 252 8.95 9.16 4.79
CA GLY A 252 7.75 8.60 5.39
C GLY A 252 7.42 7.19 4.88
N PHE A 253 7.56 6.94 3.58
CA PHE A 253 7.41 5.60 3.00
C PHE A 253 8.53 4.66 3.44
N LEU A 254 9.78 5.14 3.60
CA LEU A 254 10.87 4.34 4.16
C LEU A 254 10.56 3.90 5.59
N LEU A 255 10.10 4.82 6.42
CA LEU A 255 9.72 4.54 7.80
C LEU A 255 8.54 3.56 7.86
N MET A 256 7.57 3.68 6.94
CA MET A 256 6.47 2.71 6.81
C MET A 256 6.99 1.32 6.41
N SER A 257 7.93 1.25 5.47
CA SER A 257 8.59 0.00 5.07
C SER A 257 9.24 -0.69 6.26
N LEU A 258 10.07 0.04 7.00
CA LEU A 258 10.76 -0.49 8.19
C LEU A 258 9.77 -0.97 9.26
N PHE A 259 8.68 -0.21 9.48
CA PHE A 259 7.64 -0.62 10.41
C PHE A 259 6.92 -1.89 9.95
N MET A 260 6.60 -2.04 8.66
CA MET A 260 5.98 -3.26 8.12
C MET A 260 6.91 -4.48 8.24
N LEU A 261 8.21 -4.32 8.03
CA LEU A 261 9.19 -5.38 8.26
C LEU A 261 9.30 -5.76 9.75
N ALA A 262 9.20 -4.78 10.65
CA ALA A 262 9.11 -5.03 12.07
C ALA A 262 7.82 -5.80 12.44
N MET A 263 6.69 -5.46 11.82
CA MET A 263 5.43 -6.20 11.95
C MET A 263 5.57 -7.66 11.48
N ALA A 264 6.28 -7.90 10.38
CA ALA A 264 6.53 -9.26 9.90
C ALA A 264 7.31 -10.11 10.92
N ARG A 265 8.19 -9.48 11.72
CA ARG A 265 9.05 -10.16 12.69
C ARG A 265 8.40 -10.34 14.06
N TRP A 266 7.67 -9.30 14.56
CA TRP A 266 7.23 -9.21 15.95
C TRP A 266 5.70 -9.10 16.11
N PHE A 267 4.91 -9.24 15.04
CA PHE A 267 3.47 -9.29 15.21
C PHE A 267 3.05 -10.62 15.85
N PRO A 268 2.30 -10.59 16.97
CA PRO A 268 1.80 -11.80 17.58
C PRO A 268 0.74 -12.41 16.68
N LEU A 269 1.06 -13.55 16.16
CA LEU A 269 0.09 -14.41 15.51
C LEU A 269 -0.42 -15.34 16.62
N LYS A 270 -1.17 -14.78 17.58
CA LYS A 270 -1.92 -15.64 18.51
C LYS A 270 -2.85 -16.45 17.63
N ALA A 271 -2.46 -17.71 17.49
CA ALA A 271 -3.34 -18.70 16.98
C ALA A 271 -4.68 -18.51 17.69
N VAL A 272 -5.71 -18.50 16.91
CA VAL A 272 -7.07 -18.67 17.34
C VAL A 272 -7.08 -19.91 18.26
N ASP A 273 -7.06 -19.66 19.60
CA ASP A 273 -7.35 -20.69 20.60
C ASP A 273 -8.85 -20.96 20.56
#